data_1257aad475df633f75eac3a83a697db7
#
_entry.id   1257aad475df633f75eac3a83a697db7
#
_cell.length_a   1.000
_cell.length_b   1.000
_cell.length_c   1.000
_cell.angle_alpha   90.00
_cell.angle_beta   90.00
_cell.angle_gamma   90.00
#
_symmetry.space_group_name_H-M   'P 1'
#
loop_
_entity.id
_entity.type
_entity.pdbx_description
1 polymer ?
#
loop_
_entity_poly.entity_id
_entity_poly.type
_entity_poly.pdbx_seq_one_letter_code
_entity_poly.pdbx_strand_id
1 'polypeptide(L)'
;NINILDLRVIDNVACKYFIICSGNSSTQVNAITGSIRKCVSKEIGEKPWHIEGLENSKWVLMDYIDVVVHIFNEETREYYKIEELWEEANSTLVESKY
;
A
#
# COMPACT_ATOMS: atom_id res chain seq x y z
N ASN A 1 10.00 -4.05 -3.87
CA ASN A 1 10.32 -2.65 -3.55
C ASN A 1 9.09 -1.91 -3.02
N ILE A 2 9.31 -1.13 -1.99
CA ILE A 2 8.26 -0.35 -1.35
C ILE A 2 8.40 1.11 -1.79
N ASN A 3 7.33 1.70 -2.26
CA ASN A 3 7.31 3.11 -2.63
C ASN A 3 6.38 3.87 -1.69
N ILE A 4 6.88 4.94 -1.11
CA ILE A 4 6.10 5.82 -0.24
C ILE A 4 5.84 7.12 -0.99
N LEU A 5 4.57 7.41 -1.26
CA LEU A 5 4.16 8.64 -1.92
C LEU A 5 3.64 9.63 -0.89
N ASP A 6 4.28 10.79 -0.80
CA ASP A 6 3.81 11.89 0.03
C ASP A 6 2.84 12.72 -0.78
N LEU A 7 1.57 12.63 -0.42
CA LEU A 7 0.48 13.30 -1.13
C LEU A 7 0.16 14.69 -0.60
N ARG A 8 0.85 15.13 0.43
CA ARG A 8 0.57 16.43 1.07
C ARG A 8 0.88 17.61 0.15
N VAL A 9 1.66 17.39 -0.89
CA VAL A 9 1.97 18.42 -1.90
C VAL A 9 0.86 18.57 -2.94
N ILE A 10 -0.13 17.69 -2.93
CA ILE A 10 -1.24 17.68 -3.89
C ILE A 10 -2.51 18.15 -3.18
N ASP A 11 -3.20 19.12 -3.77
CA ASP A 11 -4.44 19.63 -3.21
C ASP A 11 -5.60 18.64 -3.40
N ASN A 12 -6.53 18.65 -2.46
CA ASN A 12 -7.78 17.89 -2.54
C ASN A 12 -7.63 16.36 -2.56
N VAL A 13 -6.61 15.84 -1.90
CA VAL A 13 -6.48 14.39 -1.71
C VAL A 13 -7.00 13.98 -0.33
N ALA A 14 -7.58 12.78 -0.26
CA ALA A 14 -8.25 12.29 0.94
C ALA A 14 -7.29 11.81 2.03
N CYS A 15 -6.07 11.44 1.69
CA CYS A 15 -5.08 10.95 2.65
C CYS A 15 -3.73 11.63 2.44
N LYS A 16 -2.82 11.44 3.39
CA LYS A 16 -1.51 12.10 3.37
C LYS A 16 -0.45 11.28 2.65
N TYR A 17 -0.53 9.96 2.74
CA TYR A 17 0.48 9.07 2.18
C TYR A 17 -0.13 7.85 1.52
N PHE A 18 0.47 7.41 0.43
CA PHE A 18 0.29 6.06 -0.09
C PHE A 18 1.56 5.28 0.18
N ILE A 19 1.41 4.02 0.60
CA ILE A 19 2.50 3.07 0.66
C ILE A 19 2.17 1.98 -0.35
N ILE A 20 3.06 1.77 -1.32
CA ILE A 20 2.83 0.82 -2.41
C ILE A 20 3.89 -0.27 -2.34
N CYS A 21 3.44 -1.51 -2.28
CA CYS A 21 4.31 -2.67 -2.31
C CYS A 21 3.66 -3.79 -3.12
N SER A 22 4.38 -4.85 -3.35
CA SER A 22 3.87 -5.96 -4.15
C SER A 22 4.40 -7.31 -3.68
N GLY A 23 3.66 -8.35 -4.03
CA GLY A 23 4.04 -9.73 -3.80
C GLY A 23 3.98 -10.51 -5.11
N ASN A 24 4.65 -11.67 -5.15
CA ASN A 24 4.75 -12.51 -6.35
C ASN A 24 3.52 -13.39 -6.59
N SER A 25 2.68 -13.54 -5.59
CA SER A 25 1.53 -14.42 -5.63
C SER A 25 0.43 -13.91 -4.72
N SER A 26 -0.78 -14.43 -4.89
CA SER A 26 -1.90 -14.10 -3.98
C SER A 26 -1.59 -14.50 -2.55
N THR A 27 -0.90 -15.62 -2.36
CA THR A 27 -0.48 -16.07 -1.03
C THR A 27 0.46 -15.07 -0.38
N GLN A 28 1.44 -14.57 -1.14
CA GLN A 28 2.38 -13.57 -0.64
C GLN A 28 1.70 -12.24 -0.35
N VAL A 29 0.79 -11.79 -1.23
CA VAL A 29 0.01 -10.57 -1.00
C VAL A 29 -0.78 -10.68 0.30
N ASN A 30 -1.44 -11.82 0.55
CA ASN A 30 -2.18 -12.05 1.79
C ASN A 30 -1.25 -12.07 3.01
N ALA A 31 -0.08 -12.68 2.88
CA ALA A 31 0.90 -12.73 3.96
C ALA A 31 1.41 -11.33 4.31
N ILE A 32 1.69 -10.51 3.31
CA ILE A 32 2.12 -9.12 3.50
C ILE A 32 1.00 -8.33 4.21
N THR A 33 -0.23 -8.47 3.76
CA THR A 33 -1.39 -7.81 4.36
C THR A 33 -1.53 -8.16 5.83
N GLY A 34 -1.48 -9.44 6.16
CA GLY A 34 -1.56 -9.91 7.54
C GLY A 34 -0.41 -9.41 8.41
N SER A 35 0.79 -9.39 7.85
CA SER A 35 1.98 -8.90 8.54
C SER A 35 1.87 -7.40 8.87
N ILE A 36 1.42 -6.60 7.92
CA ILE A 36 1.21 -5.16 8.13
C ILE A 36 0.16 -4.93 9.20
N ARG A 37 -0.98 -5.60 9.09
CA ARG A 37 -2.08 -5.48 10.04
C ARG A 37 -1.63 -5.78 11.47
N LYS A 38 -0.89 -6.87 11.65
CA LYS A 38 -0.38 -7.29 12.94
C LYS A 38 0.67 -6.32 13.49
N CYS A 39 1.59 -5.89 12.65
CA CYS A 39 2.66 -4.98 13.03
C CYS A 39 2.11 -3.61 13.47
N VAL A 40 1.21 -3.03 12.69
CA VAL A 40 0.61 -1.73 13.00
C VAL A 40 -0.21 -1.82 14.29
N SER A 41 -0.96 -2.90 14.48
CA SER A 41 -1.73 -3.12 15.71
C SER A 41 -0.82 -3.19 16.92
N LYS A 42 0.30 -3.92 16.81
CA LYS A 42 1.25 -4.11 17.90
C LYS A 42 2.04 -2.85 18.25
N GLU A 43 2.53 -2.14 17.21
CA GLU A 43 3.45 -1.01 17.42
C GLU A 43 2.75 0.29 17.77
N ILE A 44 1.60 0.57 17.17
CA ILE A 44 0.88 1.83 17.40
C ILE A 44 -0.58 1.66 17.80
N GLY A 45 -1.04 0.43 17.97
CA GLY A 45 -2.38 0.14 18.45
C GLY A 45 -3.50 0.51 17.51
N GLU A 46 -3.21 0.65 16.21
CA GLU A 46 -4.21 1.02 15.22
C GLU A 46 -4.67 -0.17 14.40
N LYS A 47 -5.93 -0.13 13.98
CA LYS A 47 -6.53 -1.09 13.07
C LYS A 47 -6.94 -0.36 11.80
N PRO A 48 -6.93 -1.03 10.63
CA PRO A 48 -7.38 -0.38 9.42
C PRO A 48 -8.86 -0.04 9.54
N TRP A 49 -9.21 1.14 9.07
CA TRP A 49 -10.60 1.58 8.97
C TRP A 49 -11.37 0.69 7.98
N HIS A 50 -10.70 0.28 6.92
CA HIS A 50 -11.31 -0.48 5.84
C HIS A 50 -10.23 -1.28 5.10
N ILE A 51 -10.56 -2.50 4.68
CA ILE A 51 -9.70 -3.34 3.85
C ILE A 51 -10.53 -3.83 2.67
N GLU A 52 -10.01 -3.68 1.45
CA GLU A 52 -10.63 -4.17 0.22
C GLU A 52 -9.67 -5.08 -0.54
N GLY A 53 -10.23 -5.98 -1.32
CA GLY A 53 -9.48 -6.80 -2.27
C GLY A 53 -8.94 -8.11 -1.75
N LEU A 54 -9.29 -8.52 -0.53
CA LEU A 54 -8.82 -9.77 0.05
C LEU A 54 -9.30 -11.02 -0.71
N GLU A 55 -10.43 -10.94 -1.42
CA GLU A 55 -11.05 -12.09 -2.07
C GLU A 55 -10.16 -12.71 -3.15
N ASN A 56 -9.54 -11.87 -3.99
CA ASN A 56 -8.67 -12.37 -5.05
C ASN A 56 -7.19 -12.00 -4.86
N SER A 57 -6.91 -11.09 -3.95
CA SER A 57 -5.54 -10.69 -3.57
C SER A 57 -4.67 -10.21 -4.72
N LYS A 58 -5.29 -9.60 -5.73
CA LYS A 58 -4.54 -8.95 -6.81
C LYS A 58 -4.15 -7.53 -6.46
N TRP A 59 -5.03 -6.86 -5.73
CA TRP A 59 -4.82 -5.50 -5.24
C TRP A 59 -5.56 -5.36 -3.92
N VAL A 60 -4.83 -5.38 -2.83
CA VAL A 60 -5.40 -5.18 -1.49
C VAL A 60 -5.13 -3.74 -1.07
N LEU A 61 -6.17 -3.09 -0.60
CA LEU A 61 -6.11 -1.73 -0.09
C LEU A 61 -6.39 -1.75 1.41
N MET A 62 -5.48 -1.21 2.21
CA MET A 62 -5.66 -1.08 3.65
C MET A 62 -5.72 0.40 3.99
N ASP A 63 -6.89 0.87 4.41
CA ASP A 63 -7.14 2.27 4.69
C ASP A 63 -6.96 2.56 6.18
N TYR A 64 -5.95 3.35 6.52
CA TYR A 64 -5.69 3.84 7.86
C TYR A 64 -6.02 5.34 8.01
N ILE A 65 -6.84 5.87 7.12
CA ILE A 65 -7.29 7.27 7.06
C ILE A 65 -6.21 8.20 6.50
N ASP A 66 -5.16 8.49 7.25
CA ASP A 66 -4.06 9.35 6.78
C ASP A 66 -3.10 8.61 5.85
N VAL A 67 -3.06 7.29 5.95
CA VAL A 67 -2.19 6.43 5.16
C VAL A 67 -3.03 5.33 4.53
N VAL A 68 -2.88 5.15 3.23
CA VAL A 68 -3.48 4.04 2.51
C VAL A 68 -2.36 3.15 1.99
N VAL A 69 -2.40 1.87 2.36
CA VAL A 69 -1.42 0.89 1.92
C VAL A 69 -2.02 0.13 0.74
N HIS A 70 -1.29 0.11 -0.37
CA HIS A 70 -1.64 -0.64 -1.57
C HIS A 70 -0.69 -1.82 -1.71
N ILE A 71 -1.22 -3.02 -1.65
CA ILE A 71 -0.44 -4.25 -1.79
C ILE A 71 -0.89 -4.94 -3.07
N PHE A 72 -0.02 -4.98 -4.06
CA PHE A 72 -0.34 -5.50 -5.38
C PHE A 72 0.29 -6.87 -5.61
N ASN A 73 -0.37 -7.70 -6.40
CA ASN A 73 0.34 -8.70 -7.17
C ASN A 73 1.22 -7.95 -8.18
N GLU A 74 2.43 -8.43 -8.44
CA GLU A 74 3.38 -7.72 -9.32
C GLU A 74 2.82 -7.40 -10.70
N GLU A 75 2.10 -8.34 -11.31
CA GLU A 75 1.48 -8.13 -12.62
C GLU A 75 0.43 -7.02 -12.56
N THR A 76 -0.35 -6.98 -11.51
CA THR A 76 -1.38 -5.97 -11.31
C THR A 76 -0.77 -4.59 -11.11
N ARG A 77 0.32 -4.51 -10.34
CA ARG A 77 1.05 -3.25 -10.14
C ARG A 77 1.57 -2.70 -11.47
N GLU A 78 2.15 -3.57 -12.28
CA GLU A 78 2.66 -3.22 -13.60
C GLU A 78 1.55 -2.76 -14.54
N TYR A 79 0.38 -3.42 -14.47
CA TYR A 79 -0.75 -3.10 -15.31
C TYR A 79 -1.35 -1.74 -14.99
N TYR A 80 -1.61 -1.46 -13.72
CA TYR A 80 -2.26 -0.21 -13.33
C TYR A 80 -1.32 0.97 -13.23
N LYS A 81 -0.06 0.75 -12.90
CA LYS A 81 0.96 1.80 -12.80
C LYS A 81 0.49 3.00 -11.98
N ILE A 82 -0.06 2.71 -10.81
CA ILE A 82 -0.64 3.73 -9.93
C ILE A 82 0.37 4.83 -9.58
N GLU A 83 1.64 4.49 -9.50
CA GLU A 83 2.70 5.44 -9.19
C GLU A 83 2.85 6.52 -10.26
N GLU A 84 2.55 6.20 -11.51
CA GLU A 84 2.56 7.18 -12.60
C GLU A 84 1.37 8.14 -12.53
N LEU A 85 0.22 7.65 -12.03
CA LEU A 85 -0.96 8.51 -11.82
C LEU A 85 -0.71 9.57 -10.76
N TRP A 86 0.20 9.31 -9.84
CA TRP A 86 0.53 10.19 -8.73
C TRP A 86 1.95 10.74 -8.84
N GLU A 87 2.41 11.00 -10.05
CA GLU A 87 3.78 11.48 -10.30
C GLU A 87 4.09 12.83 -9.66
N GLU A 88 3.06 13.62 -9.36
CA GLU A 88 3.22 14.90 -8.67
C GLU A 88 3.60 14.74 -7.19
N ALA A 89 3.37 13.56 -6.62
CA ALA A 89 3.71 13.28 -5.24
C ALA A 89 5.22 13.11 -5.07
N ASN A 90 5.72 13.44 -3.88
CA ASN A 90 7.09 13.15 -3.53
C ASN A 90 7.22 11.66 -3.24
N SER A 91 8.07 10.98 -3.99
CA SER A 91 8.23 9.54 -3.95
C SER A 91 9.54 9.16 -3.23
N THR A 92 9.45 8.22 -2.30
CA THR A 92 10.62 7.64 -1.63
C THR A 92 10.59 6.14 -1.82
N LEU A 93 11.59 5.60 -2.49
CA LEU A 93 11.72 4.18 -2.72
C LEU A 93 12.49 3.54 -1.57
N VAL A 94 11.90 2.52 -0.97
CA VAL A 94 12.54 1.74 0.10
C VAL A 94 12.80 0.35 -0.44
N GLU A 95 14.05 -0.06 -0.46
CA GLU A 95 14.41 -1.39 -0.92
C GLU A 95 14.11 -2.42 0.17
N SER A 96 13.45 -3.50 -0.23
CA SER A 96 13.22 -4.63 0.65
C SER A 96 14.50 -5.46 0.77
N LYS A 97 14.81 -5.89 1.98
CA LYS A 97 15.94 -6.79 2.25
C LYS A 97 15.56 -8.26 2.09
N TYR A 98 14.32 -8.53 1.79
CA TYR A 98 13.78 -9.89 1.74
C TYR A 98 13.36 -10.27 0.34
#